data_73dfd7092b62762b8163be3a4c6903bd
#
_entry.id   73dfd7092b62762b8163be3a4c6903bd
#
_cell.length_a   1.000
_cell.length_b   1.000
_cell.length_c   1.000
_cell.angle_alpha   90.00
_cell.angle_beta   90.00
_cell.angle_gamma   90.00
#
_symmetry.space_group_name_H-M   'P 1'
#
loop_
_entity.id
_entity.type
_entity.pdbx_description
1 polymer ?
#
loop_
_entity_poly.entity_id
_entity_poly.type
_entity_poly.pdbx_seq_one_letter_code
_entity_poly.pdbx_strand_id
1 'polypeptide(L)'
;MTDQPFLNHMKIKYLLPLALIAISFTYITATTVIPPTFEQLVQQAELIFQGTVTDVRSVWEGEGAQRHINTYVTFQIGENMKGNAGSSYTIRILGGTVGDETMEVTDTPKFKMGDRDILFVEHNNDQFVPLVGINNGRFHVQRDGQTGRDIIVNGEREPVRDVTKFGREEESVSAAEAISPDQFKSAIQKQLTDQADRSAQ
;
A
#
# COMPACT_ATOMS: atom_id res chain seq x y z
N MET A 1 -57.48 -36.40 -43.86
CA MET A 1 -56.48 -35.37 -44.21
C MET A 1 -56.15 -34.71 -42.93
N THR A 2 -55.02 -35.13 -42.33
CA THR A 2 -54.60 -34.79 -40.95
C THR A 2 -53.31 -34.07 -41.06
N ASP A 3 -53.34 -32.77 -40.79
CA ASP A 3 -52.13 -31.96 -40.66
C ASP A 3 -51.55 -32.14 -39.27
N GLN A 4 -50.28 -32.47 -39.24
CA GLN A 4 -49.51 -32.75 -38.04
C GLN A 4 -48.86 -31.49 -37.56
N PRO A 5 -48.82 -31.22 -36.25
CA PRO A 5 -48.06 -30.10 -35.67
C PRO A 5 -46.70 -30.57 -35.22
N PHE A 6 -45.74 -30.67 -36.15
CA PHE A 6 -44.36 -31.09 -35.83
C PHE A 6 -43.42 -29.94 -35.43
N LEU A 7 -43.92 -28.71 -35.27
CA LEU A 7 -43.03 -27.53 -35.14
C LEU A 7 -42.79 -26.99 -33.72
N ASN A 8 -43.41 -27.57 -32.69
CA ASN A 8 -43.35 -26.92 -31.38
C ASN A 8 -42.31 -27.50 -30.37
N HIS A 9 -41.75 -28.67 -30.65
CA HIS A 9 -40.82 -29.29 -29.70
C HIS A 9 -39.35 -28.91 -29.88
N MET A 10 -38.98 -28.32 -31.02
CA MET A 10 -37.59 -27.96 -31.32
C MET A 10 -37.16 -26.64 -30.72
N LYS A 11 -38.09 -25.72 -30.47
CA LYS A 11 -37.76 -24.38 -29.94
C LYS A 11 -37.54 -24.34 -28.45
N ILE A 12 -38.14 -25.23 -27.68
CA ILE A 12 -38.00 -25.29 -26.20
C ILE A 12 -36.65 -25.87 -25.77
N LYS A 13 -36.09 -26.83 -26.52
CA LYS A 13 -34.81 -27.47 -26.18
C LYS A 13 -33.61 -26.54 -26.28
N TYR A 14 -33.69 -25.46 -27.05
CA TYR A 14 -32.60 -24.49 -27.20
C TYR A 14 -32.77 -23.23 -26.33
N LEU A 15 -33.97 -22.98 -25.82
CA LEU A 15 -34.24 -21.87 -24.90
C LEU A 15 -33.78 -22.16 -23.46
N LEU A 16 -33.80 -23.42 -23.04
CA LEU A 16 -33.37 -23.81 -21.70
C LEU A 16 -31.86 -23.60 -21.44
N PRO A 17 -30.93 -24.02 -22.34
CA PRO A 17 -29.50 -23.75 -22.15
C PRO A 17 -29.13 -22.26 -22.29
N LEU A 18 -29.88 -21.49 -23.10
CA LEU A 18 -29.62 -20.05 -23.22
C LEU A 18 -30.05 -19.28 -21.96
N ALA A 19 -31.10 -19.72 -21.27
CA ALA A 19 -31.52 -19.16 -19.98
C ALA A 19 -30.51 -19.52 -18.85
N LEU A 20 -29.89 -20.70 -18.92
CA LEU A 20 -28.88 -21.11 -17.92
C LEU A 20 -27.56 -20.29 -18.03
N ILE A 21 -27.20 -19.86 -19.25
CA ILE A 21 -26.01 -19.00 -19.47
C ILE A 21 -26.28 -17.57 -18.98
N ALA A 22 -27.49 -17.07 -19.03
CA ALA A 22 -27.83 -15.72 -18.56
C ALA A 22 -27.79 -15.57 -17.03
N ILE A 23 -27.85 -16.66 -16.25
CA ILE A 23 -27.85 -16.65 -14.79
C ILE A 23 -26.40 -16.65 -14.22
N SER A 24 -25.40 -16.91 -15.05
CA SER A 24 -23.98 -17.00 -14.63
C SER A 24 -23.26 -15.65 -14.54
N PHE A 25 -23.94 -14.51 -14.70
CA PHE A 25 -23.37 -13.22 -14.36
C PHE A 25 -23.39 -13.02 -12.84
N THR A 26 -22.47 -13.67 -12.15
CA THR A 26 -22.13 -13.31 -10.78
C THR A 26 -21.60 -11.88 -10.80
N TYR A 27 -22.29 -10.98 -10.12
CA TYR A 27 -21.79 -9.64 -9.86
C TYR A 27 -20.50 -9.76 -9.06
N ILE A 28 -19.36 -9.55 -9.71
CA ILE A 28 -18.08 -9.36 -9.02
C ILE A 28 -18.16 -7.97 -8.40
N THR A 29 -18.54 -7.89 -7.14
CA THR A 29 -18.39 -6.67 -6.36
C THR A 29 -16.90 -6.50 -6.10
N ALA A 30 -16.26 -5.63 -6.87
CA ALA A 30 -14.91 -5.18 -6.51
C ALA A 30 -15.01 -4.44 -5.18
N THR A 31 -14.37 -4.97 -4.15
CA THR A 31 -14.23 -4.26 -2.88
C THR A 31 -13.21 -3.15 -3.10
N THR A 32 -13.67 -1.94 -3.34
CA THR A 32 -12.80 -0.78 -3.41
C THR A 32 -12.36 -0.45 -1.97
N VAL A 33 -11.12 -0.73 -1.65
CA VAL A 33 -10.50 -0.26 -0.40
C VAL A 33 -10.27 1.24 -0.57
N ILE A 34 -10.92 2.05 0.26
CA ILE A 34 -10.71 3.50 0.27
C ILE A 34 -9.35 3.75 0.92
N PRO A 35 -8.38 4.37 0.22
CA PRO A 35 -7.10 4.70 0.82
C PRO A 35 -7.29 5.63 2.02
N PRO A 36 -6.45 5.50 3.07
CA PRO A 36 -6.52 6.40 4.21
C PRO A 36 -6.20 7.85 3.81
N THR A 37 -6.85 8.81 4.43
CA THR A 37 -6.50 10.23 4.29
C THR A 37 -5.16 10.51 4.97
N PHE A 38 -4.50 11.62 4.63
CA PHE A 38 -3.25 12.02 5.28
C PHE A 38 -3.40 12.19 6.80
N GLU A 39 -4.55 12.72 7.25
CA GLU A 39 -4.88 12.79 8.68
C GLU A 39 -4.92 11.42 9.34
N GLN A 40 -5.55 10.44 8.68
CA GLN A 40 -5.61 9.07 9.17
C GLN A 40 -4.24 8.40 9.19
N LEU A 41 -3.39 8.63 8.17
CA LEU A 41 -2.01 8.13 8.17
C LEU A 41 -1.24 8.64 9.40
N VAL A 42 -1.29 9.94 9.67
CA VAL A 42 -0.60 10.54 10.82
C VAL A 42 -1.19 10.05 12.14
N GLN A 43 -2.52 9.89 12.22
CA GLN A 43 -3.21 9.47 13.44
C GLN A 43 -2.90 8.01 13.80
N GLN A 44 -3.01 7.10 12.85
CA GLN A 44 -2.88 5.65 13.07
C GLN A 44 -1.42 5.22 13.28
N ALA A 45 -0.47 5.91 12.64
CA ALA A 45 0.94 5.58 12.82
C ALA A 45 1.38 5.68 14.29
N GLU A 46 2.06 4.66 14.78
CA GLU A 46 2.76 4.65 16.08
C GLU A 46 4.10 5.36 15.97
N LEU A 47 4.79 5.15 14.83
CA LEU A 47 6.05 5.79 14.47
C LEU A 47 5.94 6.45 13.10
N ILE A 48 6.51 7.65 12.97
CA ILE A 48 6.75 8.28 11.67
C ILE A 48 8.20 8.73 11.65
N PHE A 49 8.95 8.24 10.68
CA PHE A 49 10.37 8.61 10.54
C PHE A 49 10.78 8.70 9.06
N GLN A 50 11.84 9.46 8.81
CA GLN A 50 12.60 9.40 7.57
C GLN A 50 13.83 8.54 7.80
N GLY A 51 14.06 7.56 6.92
CA GLY A 51 15.22 6.69 7.01
C GLY A 51 15.74 6.24 5.64
N THR A 52 16.93 5.66 5.66
CA THR A 52 17.56 5.03 4.49
C THR A 52 17.69 3.54 4.77
N VAL A 53 17.28 2.71 3.82
CA VAL A 53 17.41 1.24 3.92
C VAL A 53 18.89 0.86 3.91
N THR A 54 19.33 0.18 4.95
CA THR A 54 20.71 -0.30 5.11
C THR A 54 20.86 -1.81 5.03
N ASP A 55 19.76 -2.56 5.27
CA ASP A 55 19.74 -4.01 5.13
C ASP A 55 18.36 -4.50 4.71
N VAL A 56 18.33 -5.55 3.86
CA VAL A 56 17.12 -6.27 3.47
C VAL A 56 17.44 -7.74 3.51
N ARG A 57 16.84 -8.47 4.46
CA ARG A 57 17.13 -9.88 4.67
C ARG A 57 15.86 -10.70 4.81
N SER A 58 15.68 -11.69 3.94
CA SER A 58 14.59 -12.66 4.03
C SER A 58 15.05 -13.92 4.75
N VAL A 59 14.21 -14.47 5.62
CA VAL A 59 14.47 -15.69 6.38
C VAL A 59 13.21 -16.55 6.45
N TRP A 60 13.42 -17.87 6.54
CA TRP A 60 12.37 -18.80 6.88
C TRP A 60 12.07 -18.75 8.38
N GLU A 61 10.78 -18.71 8.72
CA GLU A 61 10.28 -18.79 10.09
C GLU A 61 9.13 -19.79 10.20
N GLY A 62 8.84 -20.25 11.43
CA GLY A 62 7.84 -21.27 11.69
C GLY A 62 8.28 -22.69 11.29
N GLU A 63 7.43 -23.66 11.58
CA GLU A 63 7.68 -25.09 11.31
C GLU A 63 6.46 -25.74 10.63
N GLY A 64 6.73 -26.80 9.85
CA GLY A 64 5.69 -27.58 9.20
C GLY A 64 4.79 -26.74 8.29
N ALA A 65 3.47 -26.83 8.49
CA ALA A 65 2.47 -26.10 7.71
C ALA A 65 2.43 -24.57 7.99
N GLN A 66 3.06 -24.14 9.07
CA GLN A 66 3.15 -22.70 9.43
C GLN A 66 4.45 -22.06 8.97
N ARG A 67 5.28 -22.79 8.25
CA ARG A 67 6.55 -22.28 7.70
C ARG A 67 6.27 -21.21 6.65
N HIS A 68 6.88 -20.04 6.83
CA HIS A 68 6.71 -18.88 5.95
C HIS A 68 8.01 -18.07 5.85
N ILE A 69 8.08 -17.19 4.88
CA ILE A 69 9.21 -16.27 4.73
C ILE A 69 8.81 -14.91 5.30
N ASN A 70 9.67 -14.35 6.15
CA ASN A 70 9.63 -12.95 6.53
C ASN A 70 10.85 -12.21 5.98
N THR A 71 10.62 -10.97 5.54
CA THR A 71 11.67 -10.05 5.13
C THR A 71 11.84 -8.97 6.21
N TYR A 72 13.03 -8.86 6.72
CA TYR A 72 13.46 -7.82 7.66
C TYR A 72 14.14 -6.69 6.89
N VAL A 73 13.60 -5.48 7.03
CA VAL A 73 14.13 -4.28 6.39
C VAL A 73 14.62 -3.34 7.48
N THR A 74 15.92 -3.07 7.50
CA THR A 74 16.56 -2.20 8.49
C THR A 74 16.83 -0.83 7.88
N PHE A 75 16.46 0.20 8.63
CA PHE A 75 16.65 1.60 8.29
C PHE A 75 17.67 2.25 9.21
N GLN A 76 18.59 3.02 8.65
CA GLN A 76 19.29 4.07 9.35
C GLN A 76 18.35 5.27 9.45
N ILE A 77 18.01 5.68 10.67
CA ILE A 77 17.07 6.78 10.90
C ILE A 77 17.80 8.12 10.75
N GLY A 78 17.28 8.98 9.89
CA GLY A 78 17.73 10.35 9.73
C GLY A 78 16.95 11.33 10.57
N GLU A 79 15.62 11.13 10.68
CA GLU A 79 14.75 12.03 11.44
C GLU A 79 13.54 11.27 11.99
N ASN A 80 13.19 11.50 13.25
CA ASN A 80 11.95 11.03 13.87
C ASN A 80 10.92 12.18 13.88
N MET A 81 9.70 11.92 13.38
CA MET A 81 8.59 12.90 13.33
C MET A 81 7.49 12.57 14.34
N LYS A 82 7.21 11.28 14.57
CA LYS A 82 6.28 10.80 15.60
C LYS A 82 6.90 9.58 16.30
N GLY A 83 6.81 9.52 17.62
CA GLY A 83 7.46 8.46 18.40
C GLY A 83 8.97 8.54 18.34
N ASN A 84 9.65 7.45 18.72
CA ASN A 84 11.10 7.37 18.72
C ASN A 84 11.56 6.00 18.19
N ALA A 85 12.05 5.97 16.97
CA ALA A 85 12.61 4.78 16.32
C ALA A 85 14.10 4.53 16.68
N GLY A 86 14.72 5.41 17.49
CA GLY A 86 16.16 5.36 17.75
C GLY A 86 17.00 5.79 16.55
N SER A 87 18.24 5.29 16.47
CA SER A 87 19.13 5.55 15.33
C SER A 87 18.98 4.53 14.20
N SER A 88 18.39 3.38 14.49
CA SER A 88 18.12 2.31 13.53
C SER A 88 16.81 1.62 13.89
N TYR A 89 16.02 1.27 12.88
CA TYR A 89 14.75 0.58 13.08
C TYR A 89 14.57 -0.51 12.03
N THR A 90 14.05 -1.66 12.46
CA THR A 90 13.78 -2.79 11.56
C THR A 90 12.29 -3.09 11.53
N ILE A 91 11.71 -3.13 10.34
CA ILE A 91 10.35 -3.62 10.11
C ILE A 91 10.39 -5.05 9.60
N ARG A 92 9.34 -5.82 9.94
CA ARG A 92 9.14 -7.18 9.45
C ARG A 92 7.98 -7.22 8.49
N ILE A 93 8.19 -7.78 7.30
CA ILE A 93 7.19 -7.91 6.24
C ILE A 93 7.04 -9.38 5.87
N LEU A 94 5.80 -9.86 5.75
CA LEU A 94 5.53 -11.22 5.28
C LEU A 94 5.90 -11.35 3.80
N GLY A 95 6.55 -12.46 3.46
CA GLY A 95 7.02 -12.78 2.11
C GLY A 95 8.48 -12.40 1.88
N GLY A 96 8.99 -12.77 0.70
CA GLY A 96 10.38 -12.57 0.30
C GLY A 96 10.96 -13.76 -0.43
N THR A 97 12.29 -13.76 -0.62
CA THR A 97 13.02 -14.83 -1.32
C THR A 97 14.17 -15.34 -0.46
N VAL A 98 14.27 -16.65 -0.29
CA VAL A 98 15.38 -17.33 0.40
C VAL A 98 15.91 -18.44 -0.52
N GLY A 99 17.14 -18.25 -1.02
CA GLY A 99 17.67 -19.12 -2.07
C GLY A 99 16.82 -19.07 -3.33
N ASP A 100 16.35 -20.23 -3.79
CA ASP A 100 15.50 -20.35 -4.98
C ASP A 100 13.99 -20.32 -4.65
N GLU A 101 13.62 -20.23 -3.38
CA GLU A 101 12.23 -20.23 -2.93
C GLU A 101 11.72 -18.82 -2.70
N THR A 102 10.57 -18.48 -3.30
CA THR A 102 9.91 -17.19 -3.17
C THR A 102 8.49 -17.35 -2.63
N MET A 103 8.16 -16.58 -1.60
CA MET A 103 6.82 -16.40 -1.08
C MET A 103 6.35 -14.99 -1.44
N GLU A 104 5.41 -14.89 -2.40
CA GLU A 104 4.81 -13.61 -2.76
C GLU A 104 3.53 -13.38 -1.97
N VAL A 105 3.41 -12.17 -1.43
CA VAL A 105 2.18 -11.66 -0.83
C VAL A 105 1.78 -10.42 -1.63
N THR A 106 0.54 -10.43 -2.12
CA THR A 106 0.01 -9.34 -2.96
C THR A 106 0.06 -8.01 -2.21
N ASP A 107 0.35 -6.93 -2.94
CA ASP A 107 0.40 -5.55 -2.47
C ASP A 107 1.44 -5.26 -1.36
N THR A 108 2.37 -6.19 -1.08
CA THR A 108 3.45 -5.92 -0.14
C THR A 108 4.52 -5.01 -0.75
N PRO A 109 4.95 -3.96 -0.03
CA PRO A 109 6.00 -3.06 -0.49
C PRO A 109 7.34 -3.80 -0.62
N LYS A 110 8.06 -3.54 -1.70
CA LYS A 110 9.42 -4.08 -1.94
C LYS A 110 10.45 -3.01 -1.63
N PHE A 111 11.40 -3.32 -0.76
CA PHE A 111 12.47 -2.42 -0.35
C PHE A 111 13.80 -2.83 -0.98
N LYS A 112 14.66 -1.85 -1.22
CA LYS A 112 16.04 -2.04 -1.71
C LYS A 112 17.01 -1.24 -0.86
N MET A 113 18.22 -1.75 -0.69
CA MET A 113 19.29 -1.00 -0.04
C MET A 113 19.48 0.36 -0.73
N GLY A 114 19.58 1.41 0.08
CA GLY A 114 19.69 2.79 -0.37
C GLY A 114 18.36 3.49 -0.64
N ASP A 115 17.20 2.80 -0.59
CA ASP A 115 15.90 3.47 -0.64
C ASP A 115 15.83 4.48 0.51
N ARG A 116 15.39 5.70 0.18
CA ARG A 116 15.16 6.79 1.14
C ARG A 116 13.67 6.97 1.29
N ASP A 117 13.13 6.68 2.46
CA ASP A 117 11.69 6.62 2.67
C ASP A 117 11.26 7.42 3.90
N ILE A 118 10.02 7.94 3.87
CA ILE A 118 9.27 8.36 5.04
C ILE A 118 8.22 7.30 5.27
N LEU A 119 8.25 6.66 6.46
CA LEU A 119 7.35 5.57 6.81
C LEU A 119 6.38 5.96 7.92
N PHE A 120 5.15 5.54 7.76
CA PHE A 120 4.08 5.58 8.75
C PHE A 120 3.86 4.16 9.26
N VAL A 121 4.52 3.83 10.36
CA VAL A 121 4.57 2.46 10.91
C VAL A 121 3.49 2.27 11.96
N GLU A 122 2.80 1.14 11.90
CA GLU A 122 1.86 0.65 12.90
C GLU A 122 2.04 -0.85 13.13
N HIS A 123 1.82 -1.32 14.36
CA HIS A 123 1.76 -2.75 14.75
C HIS A 123 2.92 -3.60 14.17
N ASN A 124 4.17 -3.08 14.25
CA ASN A 124 5.34 -3.83 13.80
C ASN A 124 5.48 -5.13 14.61
N ASN A 125 5.69 -6.25 13.90
CA ASN A 125 5.69 -7.64 14.36
C ASN A 125 4.31 -8.30 14.53
N ASP A 126 3.21 -7.57 14.53
CA ASP A 126 1.86 -8.12 14.65
C ASP A 126 1.15 -8.23 13.30
N GLN A 127 1.44 -7.31 12.39
CA GLN A 127 0.86 -7.29 11.04
C GLN A 127 1.78 -7.91 9.99
N PHE A 128 1.20 -8.31 8.84
CA PHE A 128 1.94 -8.81 7.69
C PHE A 128 2.79 -7.73 7.02
N VAL A 129 2.28 -6.50 7.02
CA VAL A 129 2.97 -5.29 6.58
C VAL A 129 2.72 -4.22 7.64
N PRO A 130 3.73 -3.79 8.40
CA PRO A 130 3.56 -2.88 9.53
C PRO A 130 3.55 -1.41 9.09
N LEU A 131 2.79 -1.10 8.06
CA LEU A 131 2.61 0.26 7.54
C LEU A 131 1.13 0.59 7.46
N VAL A 132 0.76 1.79 7.84
CA VAL A 132 -0.62 2.25 7.78
C VAL A 132 -1.16 2.12 6.36
N GLY A 133 -2.25 1.36 6.21
CA GLY A 133 -2.85 1.10 4.91
C GLY A 133 -1.91 0.40 3.94
N ILE A 134 -1.05 -0.50 4.43
CA ILE A 134 -0.09 -1.30 3.65
C ILE A 134 0.89 -0.40 2.88
N ASN A 135 0.68 -0.22 1.56
CA ASN A 135 1.57 0.58 0.72
C ASN A 135 1.34 2.10 0.86
N ASN A 136 0.18 2.51 1.39
CA ASN A 136 -0.16 3.92 1.59
C ASN A 136 0.70 4.61 2.67
N GLY A 137 1.21 3.85 3.63
CA GLY A 137 2.10 4.34 4.69
C GLY A 137 3.58 4.49 4.26
N ARG A 138 3.90 4.38 2.96
CA ARG A 138 5.26 4.53 2.43
C ARG A 138 5.33 5.68 1.44
N PHE A 139 6.25 6.60 1.68
CA PHE A 139 6.57 7.71 0.77
C PHE A 139 8.07 7.69 0.47
N HIS A 140 8.42 7.70 -0.82
CA HIS A 140 9.82 7.73 -1.24
C HIS A 140 10.32 9.16 -1.35
N VAL A 141 11.55 9.38 -0.89
CA VAL A 141 12.33 10.59 -1.18
C VAL A 141 13.15 10.32 -2.44
N GLN A 142 12.63 10.75 -3.57
CA GLN A 142 13.22 10.48 -4.87
C GLN A 142 13.91 11.72 -5.43
N ARG A 143 15.11 11.54 -6.02
CA ARG A 143 15.78 12.59 -6.79
C ARG A 143 15.12 12.74 -8.15
N ASP A 144 14.56 13.90 -8.44
CA ASP A 144 14.02 14.20 -9.77
C ASP A 144 15.16 14.49 -10.74
N GLY A 145 15.20 13.72 -11.84
CA GLY A 145 16.28 13.79 -12.82
C GLY A 145 16.28 15.07 -13.67
N GLN A 146 15.15 15.78 -13.77
CA GLN A 146 15.02 17.00 -14.56
C GLN A 146 15.39 18.23 -13.77
N THR A 147 14.86 18.36 -12.56
CA THR A 147 15.06 19.53 -11.71
C THR A 147 16.25 19.38 -10.76
N GLY A 148 16.74 18.16 -10.55
CA GLY A 148 17.76 17.85 -9.58
C GLY A 148 17.32 18.06 -8.13
N ARG A 149 16.01 18.21 -7.84
CA ARG A 149 15.45 18.33 -6.49
C ARG A 149 15.09 16.97 -5.93
N ASP A 150 15.06 16.84 -4.61
CA ASP A 150 14.38 15.74 -3.96
C ASP A 150 12.88 16.05 -3.90
N ILE A 151 12.07 15.08 -4.28
CA ILE A 151 10.60 15.13 -4.30
C ILE A 151 10.02 13.97 -3.51
N ILE A 152 8.78 14.11 -3.07
CA ILE A 152 8.00 13.02 -2.47
C ILE A 152 7.18 12.32 -3.55
N VAL A 153 7.28 10.99 -3.58
CA VAL A 153 6.39 10.12 -4.35
C VAL A 153 5.74 9.10 -3.40
N ASN A 154 4.50 8.69 -3.70
CA ASN A 154 3.76 7.70 -2.92
C ASN A 154 4.32 6.28 -3.10
N GLY A 155 3.70 5.27 -2.46
CA GLY A 155 4.09 3.87 -2.57
C GLY A 155 4.00 3.30 -4.00
N GLU A 156 3.20 3.90 -4.86
CA GLU A 156 3.04 3.54 -6.28
C GLU A 156 4.00 4.32 -7.21
N ARG A 157 4.88 5.13 -6.62
CA ARG A 157 5.84 5.97 -7.33
C ARG A 157 5.22 7.16 -8.06
N GLU A 158 4.04 7.61 -7.66
CA GLU A 158 3.40 8.80 -8.20
C GLU A 158 3.82 10.03 -7.40
N PRO A 159 4.13 11.18 -8.05
CA PRO A 159 4.49 12.40 -7.37
C PRO A 159 3.35 12.94 -6.50
N VAL A 160 3.65 13.33 -5.26
CA VAL A 160 2.69 13.93 -4.33
C VAL A 160 2.76 15.45 -4.42
N ARG A 161 1.65 16.10 -4.85
CA ARG A 161 1.56 17.57 -4.91
C ARG A 161 0.92 18.17 -3.67
N ASP A 162 -0.11 17.52 -3.16
CA ASP A 162 -0.93 18.04 -2.07
C ASP A 162 -1.38 16.91 -1.13
N VAL A 163 -0.86 16.92 0.09
CA VAL A 163 -1.22 15.89 1.10
C VAL A 163 -2.69 15.90 1.48
N THR A 164 -3.41 17.02 1.32
CA THR A 164 -4.83 17.11 1.67
C THR A 164 -5.73 16.35 0.71
N LYS A 165 -5.21 16.01 -0.47
CA LYS A 165 -5.91 15.23 -1.48
C LYS A 165 -5.57 13.75 -1.44
N PHE A 166 -4.59 13.36 -0.62
CA PHE A 166 -4.17 11.97 -0.50
C PHE A 166 -5.36 11.07 -0.12
N GLY A 167 -5.49 9.94 -0.84
CA GLY A 167 -6.63 9.02 -0.70
C GLY A 167 -7.88 9.41 -1.51
N ARG A 168 -7.79 10.44 -2.35
CA ARG A 168 -8.84 10.82 -3.32
C ARG A 168 -8.30 10.61 -4.73
N GLU A 169 -9.20 10.51 -5.73
CA GLU A 169 -8.77 10.52 -7.12
C GLU A 169 -8.04 11.82 -7.45
N GLU A 170 -6.75 11.70 -7.76
CA GLU A 170 -5.92 12.83 -8.23
C GLU A 170 -5.69 12.69 -9.74
N GLU A 171 -5.66 13.83 -10.42
CA GLU A 171 -5.10 13.91 -11.77
C GLU A 171 -3.59 13.62 -11.69
N SER A 172 -3.04 12.99 -12.72
CA SER A 172 -1.60 12.70 -12.80
C SER A 172 -0.77 13.98 -12.61
N VAL A 173 0.10 13.97 -11.60
CA VAL A 173 0.94 15.12 -11.23
C VAL A 173 2.32 14.96 -11.84
N SER A 174 2.86 16.04 -12.40
CA SER A 174 4.24 16.05 -12.87
C SER A 174 5.23 16.11 -11.70
N ALA A 175 6.45 15.56 -11.88
CA ALA A 175 7.51 15.64 -10.87
C ALA A 175 7.88 17.11 -10.51
N ALA A 176 7.70 18.05 -11.44
CA ALA A 176 7.96 19.47 -11.20
C ALA A 176 7.00 20.11 -10.18
N GLU A 177 5.78 19.58 -10.07
CA GLU A 177 4.75 20.05 -9.14
C GLU A 177 4.78 19.32 -7.78
N ALA A 178 5.58 18.24 -7.69
CA ALA A 178 5.69 17.45 -6.46
C ALA A 178 6.30 18.27 -5.31
N ILE A 179 5.80 18.02 -4.09
CA ILE A 179 6.32 18.64 -2.88
C ILE A 179 7.70 18.10 -2.51
N SER A 180 8.48 18.94 -1.84
CA SER A 180 9.78 18.55 -1.29
C SER A 180 9.60 17.72 0.00
N PRO A 181 10.65 16.97 0.43
CA PRO A 181 10.64 16.29 1.72
C PRO A 181 10.38 17.23 2.89
N ASP A 182 10.92 18.46 2.86
CA ASP A 182 10.71 19.42 3.94
C ASP A 182 9.27 19.95 4.01
N GLN A 183 8.63 20.16 2.87
CA GLN A 183 7.21 20.50 2.82
C GLN A 183 6.33 19.36 3.36
N PHE A 184 6.66 18.11 3.00
CA PHE A 184 5.93 16.94 3.48
C PHE A 184 6.09 16.77 5.01
N LYS A 185 7.32 16.91 5.54
CA LYS A 185 7.60 16.87 6.98
C LYS A 185 6.86 18.00 7.73
N SER A 186 6.85 19.20 7.17
CA SER A 186 6.09 20.33 7.74
C SER A 186 4.59 20.03 7.81
N ALA A 187 4.03 19.35 6.79
CA ALA A 187 2.63 18.94 6.81
C ALA A 187 2.36 17.88 7.90
N ILE A 188 3.29 16.92 8.11
CA ILE A 188 3.20 15.96 9.22
C ILE A 188 3.19 16.67 10.57
N GLN A 189 4.12 17.59 10.80
CA GLN A 189 4.23 18.33 12.07
C GLN A 189 2.98 19.17 12.34
N LYS A 190 2.47 19.84 11.31
CA LYS A 190 1.20 20.59 11.43
C LYS A 190 0.06 19.67 11.85
N GLN A 191 -0.08 18.50 11.20
CA GLN A 191 -1.15 17.55 11.52
C GLN A 191 -1.02 17.00 12.95
N LEU A 192 0.20 16.75 13.45
CA LEU A 192 0.44 16.32 14.83
C LEU A 192 0.04 17.41 15.83
N THR A 193 0.36 18.66 15.55
CA THR A 193 -0.07 19.82 16.39
C THR A 193 -1.59 19.95 16.42
N ASP A 194 -2.24 19.91 15.26
CA ASP A 194 -3.70 20.00 15.15
C ASP A 194 -4.42 18.87 15.91
N GLN A 195 -3.82 17.65 15.96
CA GLN A 195 -4.34 16.51 16.73
C GLN A 195 -4.16 16.70 18.25
N ALA A 196 -3.00 17.21 18.68
CA ALA A 196 -2.73 17.49 20.08
C ALA A 196 -3.72 18.55 20.64
N ASP A 197 -3.96 19.62 19.90
CA ASP A 197 -4.88 20.69 20.28
C ASP A 197 -6.33 20.18 20.41
N ARG A 198 -6.76 19.28 19.50
CA ARG A 198 -8.09 18.65 19.58
C ARG A 198 -8.25 17.70 20.77
N SER A 199 -7.17 17.05 21.19
CA SER A 199 -7.19 16.12 22.32
C SER A 199 -7.16 16.83 23.67
N ALA A 200 -6.79 18.12 23.70
CA ALA A 200 -6.70 18.95 24.90
C ALA A 200 -8.01 19.72 25.22
N GLN A 201 -9.01 19.67 24.35
CA GLN A 201 -10.33 20.28 24.49
C GLN A 201 -11.38 19.29 25.03
#